data_76c54c4534765844b2df61d61e54995a
#
_entry.id   76c54c4534765844b2df61d61e54995a
#
_cell.length_a   1.000
_cell.length_b   1.000
_cell.length_c   1.000
_cell.angle_alpha   90.00
_cell.angle_beta   90.00
_cell.angle_gamma   90.00
#
_symmetry.space_group_name_H-M   'P 1'
#
loop_
_entity.id
_entity.type
_entity.pdbx_description
1 polymer ?
#
loop_
_entity_poly.entity_id
_entity_poly.type
_entity_poly.pdbx_seq_one_letter_code
_entity_poly.pdbx_strand_id
1 'polypeptide(L)'
;MSRIEKIPVPCIATFLSFLTLGNVYGGLGFVWLRYLIMACGTIFMIFYILKLAMFSKTCLSEYDQTIPSSLYGAFSMVLMVLGSFYYEIGLPFGKIIWFIAVAIHCIHIIIFTVKHAFGKVIIPKDYINMMPSWFVTYNGWMVACVTGGKMNAGPILKFITIYGCIIYVVLLPFMLWRLMNVEIRNAAYHTMAVLLAPCSLCVVSLINVNGQNNGIVLTFMYICVLCSLAFILYKLPDFFSFDFYPGFAGLTFPMAIGVVASQKMAGYLTEKGSEALGNAVSQLVGLQIFVTSMLVGYVMLMFLRMLLKKQKRG
;
A
#
# COMPACT_ATOMS: atom_id res chain seq x y z
N MET A 1 27.93 3.81 -10.49
CA MET A 1 26.54 4.02 -10.08
C MET A 1 26.48 4.41 -8.61
N SER A 2 25.81 5.50 -8.26
CA SER A 2 25.67 5.92 -6.87
C SER A 2 24.77 4.94 -6.12
N ARG A 3 24.91 4.83 -4.78
CA ARG A 3 24.01 3.98 -3.97
C ARG A 3 22.55 4.44 -4.05
N ILE A 4 22.34 5.74 -4.23
CA ILE A 4 21.01 6.36 -4.35
C ILE A 4 20.31 5.89 -5.63
N GLU A 5 21.02 5.82 -6.74
CA GLU A 5 20.47 5.33 -8.01
C GLU A 5 19.97 3.89 -7.93
N LYS A 6 20.61 3.06 -7.09
CA LYS A 6 20.33 1.64 -6.92
C LYS A 6 19.14 1.34 -5.98
N ILE A 7 18.53 2.35 -5.37
CA ILE A 7 17.34 2.12 -4.53
C ILE A 7 16.22 1.56 -5.41
N PRO A 8 15.77 0.32 -5.19
CA PRO A 8 14.72 -0.27 -6.02
C PRO A 8 13.38 0.41 -5.79
N VAL A 9 12.56 0.52 -6.83
CA VAL A 9 11.21 1.09 -6.72
C VAL A 9 10.37 0.40 -5.63
N PRO A 10 10.36 -0.95 -5.50
CA PRO A 10 9.58 -1.61 -4.46
C PRO A 10 9.95 -1.23 -3.02
N CYS A 11 11.16 -0.70 -2.80
CA CYS A 11 11.58 -0.27 -1.47
C CYS A 11 10.64 0.79 -0.86
N ILE A 12 10.06 1.67 -1.71
CA ILE A 12 9.13 2.71 -1.25
C ILE A 12 7.82 2.12 -0.70
N ALA A 13 7.33 1.01 -1.28
CA ALA A 13 6.15 0.32 -0.76
C ALA A 13 6.42 -0.30 0.63
N THR A 14 7.65 -0.78 0.87
CA THR A 14 8.06 -1.26 2.20
C THR A 14 8.14 -0.12 3.22
N PHE A 15 8.65 1.06 2.83
CA PHE A 15 8.62 2.23 3.72
C PHE A 15 7.21 2.72 3.99
N LEU A 16 6.30 2.70 3.00
CA LEU A 16 4.87 2.97 3.23
C LEU A 16 4.29 2.04 4.31
N SER A 17 4.63 0.77 4.24
CA SER A 17 4.23 -0.23 5.22
C SER A 17 4.78 0.07 6.61
N PHE A 18 6.05 0.42 6.69
CA PHE A 18 6.73 0.77 7.93
C PHE A 18 6.08 1.98 8.59
N LEU A 19 5.77 3.04 7.83
CA LEU A 19 5.05 4.22 8.32
C LEU A 19 3.63 3.88 8.77
N THR A 20 2.93 3.02 8.04
CA THR A 20 1.58 2.55 8.42
C THR A 20 1.61 1.81 9.75
N LEU A 21 2.58 0.90 9.96
CA LEU A 21 2.79 0.25 11.24
C LEU A 21 3.17 1.26 12.34
N GLY A 22 3.95 2.29 12.03
CA GLY A 22 4.25 3.37 12.95
C GLY A 22 2.99 4.03 13.51
N ASN A 23 1.99 4.28 12.65
CA ASN A 23 0.69 4.79 13.07
C ASN A 23 -0.09 3.78 13.92
N VAL A 24 -0.04 2.48 13.57
CA VAL A 24 -0.64 1.41 14.38
C VAL A 24 -0.03 1.37 15.78
N TYR A 25 1.28 1.37 15.88
CA TYR A 25 1.99 1.39 17.18
C TYR A 25 1.71 2.66 17.98
N GLY A 26 1.63 3.82 17.31
CA GLY A 26 1.21 5.07 17.96
C GLY A 26 -0.17 4.97 18.57
N GLY A 27 -1.13 4.33 17.88
CA GLY A 27 -2.47 4.05 18.37
C GLY A 27 -2.52 3.07 19.56
N LEU A 28 -1.51 2.20 19.69
CA LEU A 28 -1.32 1.31 20.84
C LEU A 28 -0.58 1.95 22.02
N GLY A 29 -0.25 3.24 21.95
CA GLY A 29 0.45 3.96 23.01
C GLY A 29 1.97 4.06 22.84
N PHE A 30 2.57 3.39 21.85
CA PHE A 30 4.01 3.50 21.56
C PHE A 30 4.33 4.75 20.72
N VAL A 31 3.99 5.91 21.24
CA VAL A 31 4.12 7.21 20.55
C VAL A 31 5.57 7.50 20.13
N TRP A 32 6.55 7.21 21.00
CA TRP A 32 7.97 7.39 20.70
C TRP A 32 8.42 6.59 19.47
N LEU A 33 7.91 5.35 19.34
CA LEU A 33 8.22 4.49 18.20
C LEU A 33 7.63 5.05 16.90
N ARG A 34 6.41 5.60 16.96
CA ARG A 34 5.81 6.30 15.82
C ARG A 34 6.70 7.45 15.34
N TYR A 35 7.18 8.30 16.25
CA TYR A 35 8.08 9.42 15.90
C TYR A 35 9.38 8.95 15.26
N LEU A 36 10.00 7.90 15.82
CA LEU A 36 11.21 7.31 15.26
C LEU A 36 10.98 6.78 13.84
N ILE A 37 9.89 6.04 13.63
CA ILE A 37 9.51 5.49 12.33
C ILE A 37 9.25 6.61 11.31
N MET A 38 8.54 7.67 11.70
CA MET A 38 8.27 8.81 10.81
C MET A 38 9.55 9.57 10.46
N ALA A 39 10.48 9.74 11.40
CA ALA A 39 11.80 10.31 11.12
C ALA A 39 12.60 9.46 10.12
N CYS A 40 12.65 8.14 10.30
CA CYS A 40 13.30 7.23 9.34
C CYS A 40 12.66 7.31 7.95
N GLY A 41 11.32 7.35 7.87
CA GLY A 41 10.61 7.50 6.62
C GLY A 41 10.88 8.82 5.92
N THR A 42 11.03 9.91 6.69
CA THR A 42 11.41 11.23 6.17
C THR A 42 12.80 11.21 5.54
N ILE A 43 13.78 10.64 6.24
CA ILE A 43 15.15 10.50 5.73
C ILE A 43 15.14 9.67 4.43
N PHE A 44 14.44 8.54 4.42
CA PHE A 44 14.31 7.72 3.21
C PHE A 44 13.68 8.52 2.07
N MET A 45 12.64 9.29 2.35
CA MET A 45 11.94 10.08 1.33
C MET A 45 12.83 11.16 0.72
N ILE A 46 13.69 11.80 1.51
CA ILE A 46 14.71 12.73 1.01
C ILE A 46 15.63 12.02 0.01
N PHE A 47 16.17 10.84 0.36
CA PHE A 47 17.02 10.07 -0.58
C PHE A 47 16.26 9.65 -1.83
N TYR A 48 14.98 9.31 -1.71
CA TYR A 48 14.18 8.92 -2.87
C TYR A 48 13.88 10.11 -3.79
N ILE A 49 13.61 11.29 -3.24
CA ILE A 49 13.45 12.54 -4.01
C ILE A 49 14.77 12.87 -4.73
N LEU A 50 15.93 12.72 -4.06
CA LEU A 50 17.23 12.89 -4.69
C LEU A 50 17.45 11.89 -5.84
N LYS A 51 17.00 10.62 -5.70
CA LYS A 51 17.01 9.65 -6.81
C LYS A 51 16.22 10.20 -8.01
N LEU A 52 14.99 10.66 -7.78
CA LEU A 52 14.12 11.18 -8.85
C LEU A 52 14.74 12.38 -9.56
N ALA A 53 15.37 13.29 -8.80
CA ALA A 53 15.97 14.52 -9.33
C ALA A 53 17.27 14.26 -10.09
N MET A 54 18.15 13.41 -9.54
CA MET A 54 19.50 13.21 -10.07
C MET A 54 19.58 12.09 -11.14
N PHE A 55 18.69 11.11 -11.10
CA PHE A 55 18.70 9.91 -11.94
C PHE A 55 17.40 9.73 -12.71
N SER A 56 16.86 10.81 -13.26
CA SER A 56 15.59 10.85 -13.99
C SER A 56 15.53 9.84 -15.15
N LYS A 57 16.64 9.63 -15.87
CA LYS A 57 16.72 8.65 -16.97
C LYS A 57 16.51 7.22 -16.47
N THR A 58 17.11 6.85 -15.35
CA THR A 58 16.91 5.54 -14.69
C THR A 58 15.48 5.39 -14.24
N CYS A 59 14.92 6.42 -13.60
CA CYS A 59 13.52 6.41 -13.14
C CYS A 59 12.52 6.31 -14.29
N LEU A 60 12.77 6.96 -15.42
CA LEU A 60 11.93 6.84 -16.63
C LEU A 60 11.98 5.42 -17.21
N SER A 61 13.17 4.81 -17.28
CA SER A 61 13.29 3.42 -17.76
C SER A 61 12.61 2.40 -16.80
N GLU A 62 12.66 2.65 -15.49
CA GLU A 62 11.89 1.87 -14.51
C GLU A 62 10.37 2.06 -14.73
N TYR A 63 9.93 3.28 -15.04
CA TYR A 63 8.52 3.61 -15.29
C TYR A 63 7.98 3.03 -16.60
N ASP A 64 8.84 2.62 -17.54
CA ASP A 64 8.45 1.92 -18.77
C ASP A 64 7.98 0.47 -18.50
N GLN A 65 8.36 -0.09 -17.37
CA GLN A 65 7.96 -1.44 -16.96
C GLN A 65 6.69 -1.38 -16.10
N THR A 66 5.70 -2.20 -16.40
CA THR A 66 4.36 -2.14 -15.78
C THR A 66 4.39 -2.30 -14.25
N ILE A 67 5.16 -3.26 -13.70
CA ILE A 67 5.21 -3.49 -12.25
C ILE A 67 5.92 -2.34 -11.53
N PRO A 68 7.15 -1.93 -11.88
CA PRO A 68 7.77 -0.76 -11.25
C PRO A 68 6.94 0.50 -11.42
N SER A 69 6.35 0.74 -12.61
CA SER A 69 5.48 1.89 -12.84
C SER A 69 4.32 1.93 -11.85
N SER A 70 3.60 0.83 -11.66
CA SER A 70 2.49 0.78 -10.70
C SER A 70 2.94 1.07 -9.25
N LEU A 71 4.14 0.64 -8.87
CA LEU A 71 4.69 0.84 -7.54
C LEU A 71 5.16 2.28 -7.27
N TYR A 72 5.40 3.09 -8.31
CA TYR A 72 5.64 4.53 -8.14
C TYR A 72 4.46 5.25 -7.47
N GLY A 73 3.23 4.71 -7.54
CA GLY A 73 2.10 5.19 -6.77
C GLY A 73 2.36 5.25 -5.26
N ALA A 74 3.20 4.35 -4.72
CA ALA A 74 3.57 4.36 -3.32
C ALA A 74 4.35 5.62 -2.90
N PHE A 75 4.99 6.34 -3.83
CA PHE A 75 5.68 7.60 -3.55
C PHE A 75 4.71 8.65 -2.99
N SER A 76 3.63 8.92 -3.68
CA SER A 76 2.61 9.86 -3.21
C SER A 76 1.89 9.35 -1.95
N MET A 77 1.70 8.03 -1.82
CA MET A 77 1.11 7.45 -0.61
C MET A 77 1.97 7.71 0.63
N VAL A 78 3.32 7.57 0.53
CA VAL A 78 4.25 7.91 1.61
C VAL A 78 4.16 9.40 1.96
N LEU A 79 4.10 10.27 0.95
CA LEU A 79 3.93 11.72 1.19
C LEU A 79 2.60 12.05 1.86
N MET A 80 1.50 11.34 1.54
CA MET A 80 0.22 11.51 2.24
C MET A 80 0.35 11.15 3.73
N VAL A 81 1.03 10.04 4.05
CA VAL A 81 1.24 9.61 5.44
C VAL A 81 2.11 10.61 6.20
N LEU A 82 3.26 11.02 5.63
CA LEU A 82 4.16 11.99 6.26
C LEU A 82 3.52 13.37 6.37
N GLY A 83 2.80 13.84 5.34
CA GLY A 83 2.09 15.11 5.36
C GLY A 83 1.03 15.16 6.47
N SER A 84 0.27 14.06 6.63
CA SER A 84 -0.69 13.93 7.73
C SER A 84 -0.01 13.95 9.09
N PHE A 85 1.09 13.22 9.25
CA PHE A 85 1.87 13.22 10.48
C PHE A 85 2.40 14.62 10.84
N TYR A 86 3.00 15.34 9.89
CA TYR A 86 3.51 16.68 10.13
C TYR A 86 2.41 17.66 10.53
N TYR A 87 1.26 17.59 9.85
CA TYR A 87 0.13 18.45 10.21
C TYR A 87 -0.41 18.13 11.61
N GLU A 88 -0.43 16.85 11.98
CA GLU A 88 -0.87 16.39 13.30
C GLU A 88 0.01 16.90 14.45
N ILE A 89 1.33 17.00 14.23
CA ILE A 89 2.28 17.53 15.22
C ILE A 89 2.39 19.06 15.19
N GLY A 90 1.48 19.75 14.50
CA GLY A 90 1.40 21.21 14.49
C GLY A 90 2.22 21.91 13.40
N LEU A 91 2.72 21.20 12.41
CA LEU A 91 3.48 21.78 11.29
C LEU A 91 2.54 22.03 10.08
N PRO A 92 2.13 23.29 9.78
CA PRO A 92 1.13 23.61 8.77
C PRO A 92 1.50 23.14 7.35
N PHE A 93 2.79 23.10 7.01
CA PHE A 93 3.26 22.64 5.72
C PHE A 93 2.88 21.15 5.44
N GLY A 94 2.62 20.37 6.48
CA GLY A 94 2.17 18.99 6.35
C GLY A 94 0.87 18.88 5.55
N LYS A 95 -0.04 19.83 5.74
CA LYS A 95 -1.29 19.90 4.96
C LYS A 95 -1.02 20.16 3.48
N ILE A 96 -0.07 21.04 3.16
CA ILE A 96 0.33 21.36 1.79
C ILE A 96 0.94 20.13 1.12
N ILE A 97 1.87 19.43 1.80
CA ILE A 97 2.48 18.18 1.32
C ILE A 97 1.39 17.14 1.01
N TRP A 98 0.40 17.01 1.90
CA TRP A 98 -0.68 16.06 1.73
C TRP A 98 -1.51 16.35 0.47
N PHE A 99 -1.94 17.61 0.23
CA PHE A 99 -2.69 17.98 -0.98
C PHE A 99 -1.86 17.80 -2.26
N ILE A 100 -0.58 18.17 -2.23
CA ILE A 100 0.35 17.91 -3.35
C ILE A 100 0.44 16.41 -3.63
N ALA A 101 0.55 15.58 -2.60
CA ALA A 101 0.63 14.14 -2.75
C ALA A 101 -0.65 13.54 -3.35
N VAL A 102 -1.83 14.03 -2.93
CA VAL A 102 -3.13 13.63 -3.52
C VAL A 102 -3.19 13.97 -5.01
N ALA A 103 -2.73 15.18 -5.38
CA ALA A 103 -2.68 15.60 -6.79
C ALA A 103 -1.67 14.78 -7.61
N ILE A 104 -0.47 14.52 -7.07
CA ILE A 104 0.55 13.67 -7.72
C ILE A 104 -0.01 12.27 -7.98
N HIS A 105 -0.74 11.70 -7.03
CA HIS A 105 -1.32 10.36 -7.22
C HIS A 105 -2.40 10.35 -8.32
N CYS A 106 -3.23 11.38 -8.38
CA CYS A 106 -4.22 11.55 -9.46
C CYS A 106 -3.53 11.61 -10.84
N ILE A 107 -2.48 12.43 -10.96
CA ILE A 107 -1.67 12.52 -12.19
C ILE A 107 -1.03 11.17 -12.52
N HIS A 108 -0.50 10.47 -11.53
CA HIS A 108 0.06 9.13 -11.71
C HIS A 108 -0.96 8.13 -12.26
N ILE A 109 -2.19 8.12 -11.76
CA ILE A 109 -3.28 7.28 -12.29
C ILE A 109 -3.49 7.56 -13.79
N ILE A 110 -3.58 8.84 -14.17
CA ILE A 110 -3.80 9.23 -15.56
C ILE A 110 -2.66 8.75 -16.45
N ILE A 111 -1.40 9.06 -16.08
CA ILE A 111 -0.22 8.67 -16.85
C ILE A 111 -0.10 7.16 -16.96
N PHE A 112 -0.28 6.45 -15.85
CA PHE A 112 -0.24 4.98 -15.82
C PHE A 112 -1.30 4.37 -16.74
N THR A 113 -2.52 4.88 -16.67
CA THR A 113 -3.65 4.39 -17.48
C THR A 113 -3.37 4.59 -18.97
N VAL A 114 -2.93 5.77 -19.37
CA VAL A 114 -2.60 6.05 -20.77
C VAL A 114 -1.46 5.16 -21.27
N LYS A 115 -0.42 4.98 -20.45
CA LYS A 115 0.79 4.27 -20.86
C LYS A 115 0.66 2.75 -20.83
N HIS A 116 -0.03 2.21 -19.83
CA HIS A 116 -0.04 0.77 -19.56
C HIS A 116 -1.40 0.09 -19.75
N ALA A 117 -2.51 0.82 -19.65
CA ALA A 117 -3.84 0.26 -19.85
C ALA A 117 -4.35 0.44 -21.28
N PHE A 118 -4.45 1.68 -21.78
CA PHE A 118 -5.03 1.92 -23.11
C PHE A 118 -4.19 1.41 -24.28
N GLY A 119 -2.85 1.31 -24.15
CA GLY A 119 -1.98 0.85 -25.24
C GLY A 119 -1.83 -0.66 -25.33
N LYS A 120 -2.21 -1.43 -24.30
CA LYS A 120 -1.80 -2.84 -24.16
C LYS A 120 -2.90 -3.81 -23.73
N VAL A 121 -4.07 -3.34 -23.28
CA VAL A 121 -5.11 -4.20 -22.68
C VAL A 121 -6.20 -4.61 -23.68
N ILE A 122 -6.26 -3.99 -24.86
CA ILE A 122 -7.33 -4.26 -25.86
C ILE A 122 -7.13 -5.59 -26.59
N ILE A 123 -5.96 -6.25 -26.46
CA ILE A 123 -5.65 -7.51 -27.14
C ILE A 123 -5.51 -8.64 -26.11
N PRO A 124 -6.19 -9.80 -26.27
CA PRO A 124 -6.17 -10.90 -25.29
C PRO A 124 -4.79 -11.42 -24.88
N LYS A 125 -3.76 -11.22 -25.70
CA LYS A 125 -2.36 -11.58 -25.38
C LYS A 125 -1.70 -10.66 -24.34
N ASP A 126 -2.28 -9.47 -24.08
CA ASP A 126 -1.67 -8.45 -23.23
C ASP A 126 -2.20 -8.45 -21.78
N TYR A 127 -3.19 -9.28 -21.45
CA TYR A 127 -3.58 -9.55 -20.05
C TYR A 127 -2.42 -10.05 -19.18
N ILE A 128 -1.33 -10.52 -19.80
CA ILE A 128 -0.07 -10.87 -19.13
C ILE A 128 0.50 -9.69 -18.34
N ASN A 129 0.29 -8.46 -18.81
CA ASN A 129 0.79 -7.24 -18.18
C ASN A 129 -0.12 -6.71 -17.05
N MET A 130 -1.36 -7.22 -16.94
CA MET A 130 -2.28 -6.87 -15.88
C MET A 130 -1.90 -7.61 -14.60
N MET A 131 -1.24 -6.94 -13.67
CA MET A 131 -0.71 -7.52 -12.44
C MET A 131 -1.45 -6.98 -11.22
N PRO A 132 -1.54 -7.75 -10.12
CA PRO A 132 -2.15 -7.27 -8.88
C PRO A 132 -1.54 -5.97 -8.36
N SER A 133 -0.29 -5.66 -8.71
CA SER A 133 0.34 -4.38 -8.40
C SER A 133 -0.38 -3.16 -8.99
N TRP A 134 -1.26 -3.32 -9.99
CA TRP A 134 -2.09 -2.23 -10.51
C TRP A 134 -3.00 -1.61 -9.45
N PHE A 135 -3.41 -2.38 -8.46
CA PHE A 135 -4.15 -1.85 -7.32
C PHE A 135 -3.36 -0.80 -6.51
N VAL A 136 -2.02 -0.82 -6.56
CA VAL A 136 -1.20 0.23 -5.93
C VAL A 136 -1.42 1.57 -6.63
N THR A 137 -1.55 1.57 -7.96
CA THR A 137 -1.89 2.77 -8.73
C THR A 137 -3.35 3.20 -8.48
N TYR A 138 -4.30 2.31 -8.70
CA TYR A 138 -5.71 2.71 -8.74
C TYR A 138 -6.32 2.88 -7.35
N ASN A 139 -6.15 1.92 -6.46
CA ASN A 139 -6.69 1.99 -5.10
C ASN A 139 -5.75 2.69 -4.11
N GLY A 140 -4.47 2.86 -4.45
CA GLY A 140 -3.51 3.57 -3.61
C GLY A 140 -3.92 5.01 -3.31
N TRP A 141 -4.70 5.66 -4.18
CA TRP A 141 -5.25 6.98 -3.94
C TRP A 141 -6.11 7.04 -2.67
N MET A 142 -6.73 5.92 -2.28
CA MET A 142 -7.53 5.82 -1.05
C MET A 142 -6.70 5.97 0.25
N VAL A 143 -5.37 5.98 0.19
CA VAL A 143 -4.53 6.37 1.33
C VAL A 143 -4.83 7.80 1.78
N ALA A 144 -5.32 8.66 0.88
CA ALA A 144 -5.88 9.95 1.25
C ALA A 144 -7.02 9.83 2.26
N CYS A 145 -7.90 8.82 2.12
CA CYS A 145 -9.01 8.58 3.06
C CYS A 145 -8.53 8.00 4.40
N VAL A 146 -7.38 7.29 4.40
CA VAL A 146 -6.75 6.80 5.62
C VAL A 146 -6.15 7.94 6.45
N THR A 147 -5.57 8.93 5.77
CA THR A 147 -4.73 9.99 6.38
C THR A 147 -5.42 11.36 6.43
N GLY A 148 -6.56 11.51 5.75
CA GLY A 148 -7.19 12.81 5.51
C GLY A 148 -8.11 13.36 6.60
N GLY A 149 -8.27 12.66 7.74
CA GLY A 149 -9.27 13.00 8.75
C GLY A 149 -9.18 14.45 9.29
N LYS A 150 -7.96 15.00 9.38
CA LYS A 150 -7.72 16.39 9.84
C LYS A 150 -7.55 17.41 8.72
N MET A 151 -7.66 17.01 7.43
CA MET A 151 -7.32 17.87 6.30
C MET A 151 -8.45 18.79 5.84
N ASN A 152 -9.66 18.63 6.38
CA ASN A 152 -10.86 19.35 5.94
C ASN A 152 -11.15 19.19 4.42
N ALA A 153 -10.95 17.98 3.89
CA ALA A 153 -11.07 17.64 2.48
C ALA A 153 -12.27 16.71 2.19
N GLY A 154 -13.36 16.81 2.96
CA GLY A 154 -14.51 15.90 2.92
C GLY A 154 -15.02 15.56 1.52
N PRO A 155 -15.31 16.54 0.61
CA PRO A 155 -15.77 16.24 -0.74
C PRO A 155 -14.77 15.43 -1.56
N ILE A 156 -13.47 15.73 -1.47
CA ILE A 156 -12.39 15.01 -2.15
C ILE A 156 -12.30 13.58 -1.63
N LEU A 157 -12.33 13.39 -0.31
CA LEU A 157 -12.27 12.07 0.33
C LEU A 157 -13.48 11.20 -0.05
N LYS A 158 -14.67 11.81 -0.12
CA LYS A 158 -15.89 11.12 -0.55
C LYS A 158 -15.78 10.65 -2.01
N PHE A 159 -15.31 11.52 -2.89
CA PHE A 159 -15.04 11.16 -4.29
C PHE A 159 -14.06 10.00 -4.40
N ILE A 160 -12.90 10.09 -3.69
CA ILE A 160 -11.87 9.04 -3.70
C ILE A 160 -12.42 7.71 -3.15
N THR A 161 -13.26 7.74 -2.11
CA THR A 161 -13.89 6.54 -1.55
C THR A 161 -14.79 5.85 -2.57
N ILE A 162 -15.66 6.61 -3.25
CA ILE A 162 -16.57 6.07 -4.27
C ILE A 162 -15.76 5.52 -5.45
N TYR A 163 -14.83 6.30 -5.96
CA TYR A 163 -13.92 5.89 -7.02
C TYR A 163 -13.21 4.58 -6.68
N GLY A 164 -12.58 4.51 -5.50
CA GLY A 164 -11.80 3.34 -5.09
C GLY A 164 -12.66 2.07 -4.91
N CYS A 165 -13.88 2.20 -4.38
CA CYS A 165 -14.80 1.07 -4.27
C CYS A 165 -15.24 0.58 -5.66
N ILE A 166 -15.56 1.48 -6.58
CA ILE A 166 -15.95 1.12 -7.95
C ILE A 166 -14.79 0.43 -8.68
N ILE A 167 -13.60 1.04 -8.66
CA ILE A 167 -12.44 0.50 -9.36
C ILE A 167 -12.01 -0.86 -8.80
N TYR A 168 -12.13 -1.08 -7.47
CA TYR A 168 -11.89 -2.38 -6.86
C TYR A 168 -12.84 -3.44 -7.42
N VAL A 169 -14.14 -3.18 -7.42
CA VAL A 169 -15.16 -4.13 -7.92
C VAL A 169 -14.95 -4.42 -9.41
N VAL A 170 -14.57 -3.41 -10.19
CA VAL A 170 -14.31 -3.58 -11.63
C VAL A 170 -13.03 -4.37 -11.89
N LEU A 171 -11.93 -4.06 -11.21
CA LEU A 171 -10.64 -4.71 -11.47
C LEU A 171 -10.52 -6.11 -10.86
N LEU A 172 -11.18 -6.38 -9.73
CA LEU A 172 -11.03 -7.65 -9.02
C LEU A 172 -11.33 -8.88 -9.88
N PRO A 173 -12.45 -8.97 -10.64
CA PRO A 173 -12.73 -10.13 -11.49
C PRO A 173 -11.64 -10.38 -12.54
N PHE A 174 -11.13 -9.32 -13.16
CA PHE A 174 -10.06 -9.44 -14.15
C PHE A 174 -8.75 -9.92 -13.52
N MET A 175 -8.42 -9.43 -12.32
CA MET A 175 -7.25 -9.88 -11.57
C MET A 175 -7.36 -11.35 -11.16
N LEU A 176 -8.53 -11.76 -10.64
CA LEU A 176 -8.76 -13.17 -10.28
C LEU A 176 -8.70 -14.07 -11.52
N TRP A 177 -9.36 -13.70 -12.60
CA TRP A 177 -9.28 -14.44 -13.87
C TRP A 177 -7.83 -14.57 -14.33
N ARG A 178 -7.06 -13.49 -14.30
CA ARG A 178 -5.65 -13.50 -14.68
C ARG A 178 -4.82 -14.44 -13.81
N LEU A 179 -5.03 -14.41 -12.48
CA LEU A 179 -4.31 -15.28 -11.53
C LEU A 179 -4.63 -16.75 -11.71
N MET A 180 -5.83 -17.07 -12.18
CA MET A 180 -6.28 -18.45 -12.41
C MET A 180 -5.83 -19.01 -13.77
N ASN A 181 -5.65 -18.16 -14.78
CA ASN A 181 -5.45 -18.62 -16.16
C ASN A 181 -4.05 -18.34 -16.72
N VAL A 182 -3.24 -17.48 -16.05
CA VAL A 182 -1.92 -17.10 -16.55
C VAL A 182 -0.89 -17.26 -15.46
N GLU A 183 0.14 -18.04 -15.72
CA GLU A 183 1.24 -18.25 -14.78
C GLU A 183 1.95 -16.94 -14.43
N ILE A 184 2.24 -16.75 -13.14
CA ILE A 184 2.97 -15.58 -12.66
C ILE A 184 4.45 -15.92 -12.65
N ARG A 185 5.26 -15.10 -13.35
CA ARG A 185 6.71 -15.23 -13.32
C ARG A 185 7.23 -15.06 -11.87
N ASN A 186 8.27 -15.80 -11.51
CA ASN A 186 8.86 -15.78 -10.16
C ASN A 186 9.15 -14.35 -9.68
N ALA A 187 9.66 -13.47 -10.55
CA ALA A 187 9.94 -12.07 -10.24
C ALA A 187 8.71 -11.22 -9.88
N ALA A 188 7.50 -11.72 -10.11
CA ALA A 188 6.24 -11.04 -9.83
C ALA A 188 5.37 -11.81 -8.81
N TYR A 189 5.84 -12.97 -8.32
CA TYR A 189 5.04 -13.90 -7.52
C TYR A 189 4.44 -13.22 -6.27
N HIS A 190 5.22 -12.42 -5.57
CA HIS A 190 4.78 -11.72 -4.35
C HIS A 190 3.74 -10.61 -4.61
N THR A 191 3.52 -10.21 -5.87
CA THR A 191 2.46 -9.25 -6.20
C THR A 191 1.06 -9.79 -5.92
N MET A 192 0.89 -11.12 -5.82
CA MET A 192 -0.39 -11.73 -5.43
C MET A 192 -0.89 -11.23 -4.06
N ALA A 193 0.02 -10.96 -3.14
CA ALA A 193 -0.35 -10.45 -1.82
C ALA A 193 -0.99 -9.05 -1.87
N VAL A 194 -0.80 -8.30 -2.97
CA VAL A 194 -1.39 -6.98 -3.14
C VAL A 194 -2.93 -7.03 -3.17
N LEU A 195 -3.55 -8.19 -3.42
CA LEU A 195 -5.02 -8.35 -3.37
C LEU A 195 -5.64 -7.94 -2.03
N LEU A 196 -4.89 -8.04 -0.92
CA LEU A 196 -5.37 -7.61 0.41
C LEU A 196 -5.47 -6.08 0.55
N ALA A 197 -4.66 -5.31 -0.19
CA ALA A 197 -4.61 -3.87 0.00
C ALA A 197 -5.89 -3.15 -0.44
N PRO A 198 -6.47 -3.39 -1.64
CA PRO A 198 -7.60 -2.60 -2.13
C PRO A 198 -8.87 -2.80 -1.29
N CYS A 199 -9.22 -4.03 -0.90
CA CYS A 199 -10.38 -4.28 -0.03
C CYS A 199 -10.16 -3.67 1.37
N SER A 200 -8.94 -3.73 1.92
CA SER A 200 -8.59 -3.09 3.19
C SER A 200 -8.74 -1.56 3.11
N LEU A 201 -8.27 -0.94 2.02
CA LEU A 201 -8.45 0.49 1.77
C LEU A 201 -9.93 0.86 1.64
N CYS A 202 -10.75 0.03 0.99
CA CYS A 202 -12.20 0.24 0.92
C CYS A 202 -12.84 0.24 2.32
N VAL A 203 -12.52 -0.75 3.17
CA VAL A 203 -13.03 -0.82 4.55
C VAL A 203 -12.67 0.44 5.32
N VAL A 204 -11.38 0.83 5.32
CA VAL A 204 -10.92 2.01 6.06
C VAL A 204 -11.57 3.29 5.55
N SER A 205 -11.68 3.45 4.22
CA SER A 205 -12.27 4.64 3.61
C SER A 205 -13.77 4.76 3.90
N LEU A 206 -14.52 3.65 3.80
CA LEU A 206 -15.95 3.62 4.11
C LEU A 206 -16.22 4.03 5.57
N ILE A 207 -15.42 3.55 6.52
CA ILE A 207 -15.57 3.90 7.93
C ILE A 207 -15.16 5.35 8.19
N ASN A 208 -14.00 5.78 7.67
CA ASN A 208 -13.47 7.11 7.96
C ASN A 208 -14.26 8.26 7.30
N VAL A 209 -14.83 8.03 6.11
CA VAL A 209 -15.42 9.10 5.29
C VAL A 209 -16.95 9.07 5.30
N ASN A 210 -17.56 7.89 5.18
CA ASN A 210 -19.02 7.79 5.05
C ASN A 210 -19.74 7.53 6.39
N GLY A 211 -18.99 7.33 7.47
CA GLY A 211 -19.58 7.14 8.79
C GLY A 211 -20.66 6.07 8.80
N GLN A 212 -20.31 4.82 8.93
CA GLN A 212 -21.18 3.69 9.28
C GLN A 212 -22.47 3.44 8.45
N ASN A 213 -22.78 4.21 7.41
CA ASN A 213 -24.09 4.18 6.76
C ASN A 213 -24.34 3.01 5.78
N ASN A 214 -23.30 2.23 5.42
CA ASN A 214 -23.40 1.13 4.45
C ASN A 214 -22.91 -0.20 5.01
N GLY A 215 -23.57 -0.70 6.05
CA GLY A 215 -23.17 -1.94 6.74
C GLY A 215 -23.01 -3.15 5.82
N ILE A 216 -23.87 -3.30 4.81
CA ILE A 216 -23.82 -4.44 3.86
C ILE A 216 -22.54 -4.34 3.01
N VAL A 217 -22.27 -3.19 2.41
CA VAL A 217 -21.07 -2.97 1.57
C VAL A 217 -19.81 -3.12 2.41
N LEU A 218 -19.79 -2.55 3.62
CA LEU A 218 -18.67 -2.66 4.54
C LEU A 218 -18.40 -4.11 4.93
N THR A 219 -19.43 -4.89 5.27
CA THR A 219 -19.30 -6.30 5.61
C THR A 219 -18.77 -7.11 4.43
N PHE A 220 -19.30 -6.88 3.22
CA PHE A 220 -18.79 -7.52 2.01
C PHE A 220 -17.31 -7.23 1.78
N MET A 221 -16.89 -5.95 1.87
CA MET A 221 -15.49 -5.56 1.71
C MET A 221 -14.61 -6.21 2.78
N TYR A 222 -15.09 -6.33 4.03
CA TYR A 222 -14.33 -6.97 5.08
C TYR A 222 -14.22 -8.50 4.91
N ILE A 223 -15.24 -9.16 4.36
CA ILE A 223 -15.14 -10.57 3.96
C ILE A 223 -14.03 -10.72 2.90
N CYS A 224 -13.96 -9.82 1.92
CA CYS A 224 -12.86 -9.83 0.95
C CYS A 224 -11.49 -9.64 1.62
N VAL A 225 -11.38 -8.83 2.69
CA VAL A 225 -10.16 -8.69 3.50
C VAL A 225 -9.78 -10.03 4.13
N LEU A 226 -10.73 -10.70 4.78
CA LEU A 226 -10.48 -12.00 5.44
C LEU A 226 -10.09 -13.09 4.43
N CYS A 227 -10.76 -13.17 3.29
CA CYS A 227 -10.42 -14.11 2.22
C CYS A 227 -9.00 -13.85 1.66
N SER A 228 -8.65 -12.58 1.43
CA SER A 228 -7.33 -12.20 0.93
C SER A 228 -6.23 -12.47 1.96
N LEU A 229 -6.52 -12.21 3.24
CA LEU A 229 -5.60 -12.52 4.34
C LEU A 229 -5.37 -14.04 4.45
N ALA A 230 -6.44 -14.83 4.43
CA ALA A 230 -6.33 -16.29 4.47
C ALA A 230 -5.53 -16.83 3.27
N PHE A 231 -5.73 -16.26 2.07
CA PHE A 231 -4.96 -16.59 0.88
C PHE A 231 -3.47 -16.29 1.06
N ILE A 232 -3.11 -15.13 1.62
CA ILE A 232 -1.71 -14.77 1.88
C ILE A 232 -1.08 -15.73 2.88
N LEU A 233 -1.77 -16.02 3.99
CA LEU A 233 -1.27 -16.92 5.02
C LEU A 233 -1.07 -18.36 4.47
N TYR A 234 -2.00 -18.83 3.64
CA TYR A 234 -1.86 -20.10 2.94
C TYR A 234 -0.64 -20.13 2.00
N LYS A 235 -0.40 -19.02 1.27
CA LYS A 235 0.72 -18.88 0.33
C LYS A 235 2.05 -18.49 0.98
N LEU A 236 2.07 -18.24 2.28
CA LEU A 236 3.27 -17.76 2.98
C LEU A 236 4.49 -18.70 2.82
N PRO A 237 4.36 -20.04 2.93
CA PRO A 237 5.48 -20.94 2.68
C PRO A 237 6.03 -20.83 1.25
N ASP A 238 5.17 -20.70 0.26
CA ASP A 238 5.56 -20.54 -1.14
C ASP A 238 6.32 -19.22 -1.33
N PHE A 239 5.87 -18.12 -0.72
CA PHE A 239 6.55 -16.81 -0.81
C PHE A 239 7.96 -16.86 -0.24
N PHE A 240 8.19 -17.64 0.82
CA PHE A 240 9.51 -17.78 1.43
C PHE A 240 10.38 -18.91 0.82
N SER A 241 9.88 -19.61 -0.19
CA SER A 241 10.67 -20.58 -0.96
C SER A 241 11.66 -19.93 -1.94
N PHE A 242 11.50 -18.64 -2.20
CA PHE A 242 12.35 -17.87 -3.10
C PHE A 242 13.51 -17.19 -2.36
N ASP A 243 14.66 -17.06 -3.03
CA ASP A 243 15.69 -16.13 -2.60
C ASP A 243 15.14 -14.69 -2.60
N PHE A 244 15.64 -13.86 -1.67
CA PHE A 244 15.17 -12.51 -1.56
C PHE A 244 15.42 -11.69 -2.84
N TYR A 245 14.37 -11.07 -3.35
CA TYR A 245 14.41 -10.09 -4.42
C TYR A 245 13.43 -8.94 -4.14
N PRO A 246 13.53 -7.77 -4.84
CA PRO A 246 12.71 -6.61 -4.52
C PRO A 246 11.19 -6.83 -4.52
N GLY A 247 10.69 -7.86 -5.21
CA GLY A 247 9.27 -8.23 -5.22
C GLY A 247 8.68 -8.59 -3.86
N PHE A 248 9.50 -8.99 -2.88
CA PHE A 248 9.06 -9.23 -1.49
C PHE A 248 8.35 -8.02 -0.87
N ALA A 249 8.60 -6.80 -1.36
CA ALA A 249 7.86 -5.61 -0.95
C ALA A 249 6.34 -5.74 -1.15
N GLY A 250 5.89 -6.59 -2.08
CA GLY A 250 4.48 -6.89 -2.29
C GLY A 250 3.77 -7.48 -1.08
N LEU A 251 4.51 -8.12 -0.15
CA LEU A 251 3.97 -8.66 1.10
C LEU A 251 3.76 -7.60 2.18
N THR A 252 4.37 -6.43 2.08
CA THR A 252 4.49 -5.50 3.21
C THR A 252 3.27 -4.61 3.39
N PHE A 253 3.00 -3.70 2.46
CA PHE A 253 1.91 -2.73 2.60
C PHE A 253 0.52 -3.39 2.67
N PRO A 254 0.20 -4.43 1.90
CA PRO A 254 -1.08 -5.12 2.03
C PRO A 254 -1.34 -5.65 3.44
N MET A 255 -0.34 -6.24 4.07
CA MET A 255 -0.46 -6.71 5.45
C MET A 255 -0.66 -5.56 6.43
N ALA A 256 0.09 -4.46 6.29
CA ALA A 256 -0.01 -3.32 7.19
C ALA A 256 -1.38 -2.61 7.09
N ILE A 257 -1.91 -2.40 5.88
CA ILE A 257 -3.24 -1.80 5.73
C ILE A 257 -4.36 -2.79 6.12
N GLY A 258 -4.13 -4.09 5.99
CA GLY A 258 -5.00 -5.14 6.51
C GLY A 258 -5.17 -5.05 8.03
N VAL A 259 -4.10 -4.79 8.78
CA VAL A 259 -4.16 -4.50 10.22
C VAL A 259 -5.08 -3.31 10.50
N VAL A 260 -4.88 -2.20 9.78
CA VAL A 260 -5.69 -0.98 9.97
C VAL A 260 -7.18 -1.25 9.66
N ALA A 261 -7.46 -2.00 8.60
CA ALA A 261 -8.82 -2.37 8.23
C ALA A 261 -9.51 -3.21 9.32
N SER A 262 -8.79 -4.19 9.88
CA SER A 262 -9.32 -5.03 10.96
C SER A 262 -9.50 -4.23 12.26
N GLN A 263 -8.59 -3.30 12.61
CA GLN A 263 -8.77 -2.39 13.74
C GLN A 263 -10.03 -1.54 13.59
N LYS A 264 -10.24 -0.95 12.41
CA LYS A 264 -11.44 -0.14 12.12
C LYS A 264 -12.71 -0.98 12.17
N MET A 265 -12.67 -2.20 11.63
CA MET A 265 -13.82 -3.10 11.65
C MET A 265 -14.16 -3.58 13.07
N ALA A 266 -13.16 -3.87 13.91
CA ALA A 266 -13.39 -4.23 15.31
C ALA A 266 -14.13 -3.12 16.05
N GLY A 267 -13.66 -1.86 15.93
CA GLY A 267 -14.34 -0.70 16.50
C GLY A 267 -15.77 -0.54 15.99
N TYR A 268 -15.96 -0.63 14.66
CA TYR A 268 -17.30 -0.54 14.06
C TYR A 268 -18.28 -1.61 14.60
N LEU A 269 -17.83 -2.87 14.73
CA LEU A 269 -18.68 -3.95 15.25
C LEU A 269 -19.06 -3.72 16.72
N THR A 270 -18.12 -3.26 17.54
CA THR A 270 -18.38 -2.93 18.94
C THR A 270 -19.37 -1.77 19.06
N GLU A 271 -19.20 -0.68 18.29
CA GLU A 271 -20.12 0.46 18.25
C GLU A 271 -21.55 0.07 17.78
N LYS A 272 -21.66 -0.99 16.94
CA LYS A 272 -22.96 -1.55 16.51
C LYS A 272 -23.57 -2.56 17.48
N GLY A 273 -22.98 -2.76 18.65
CA GLY A 273 -23.47 -3.67 19.68
C GLY A 273 -23.10 -5.15 19.45
N SER A 274 -22.24 -5.44 18.47
CA SER A 274 -21.75 -6.80 18.21
C SER A 274 -20.41 -7.05 18.92
N GLU A 275 -20.40 -6.92 20.26
CA GLU A 275 -19.18 -7.00 21.08
C GLU A 275 -18.39 -8.30 20.88
N ALA A 276 -19.07 -9.46 20.80
CA ALA A 276 -18.41 -10.75 20.61
C ALA A 276 -17.61 -10.78 19.29
N LEU A 277 -18.19 -10.29 18.20
CA LEU A 277 -17.51 -10.20 16.89
C LEU A 277 -16.41 -9.14 16.91
N GLY A 278 -16.66 -7.99 17.55
CA GLY A 278 -15.66 -6.95 17.74
C GLY A 278 -14.42 -7.46 18.47
N ASN A 279 -14.62 -8.21 19.55
CA ASN A 279 -13.54 -8.84 20.32
C ASN A 279 -12.79 -9.91 19.51
N ALA A 280 -13.49 -10.76 18.76
CA ALA A 280 -12.87 -11.77 17.91
C ALA A 280 -11.98 -11.12 16.83
N VAL A 281 -12.49 -10.06 16.18
CA VAL A 281 -11.67 -9.29 15.19
C VAL A 281 -10.51 -8.60 15.88
N SER A 282 -10.67 -8.08 17.09
CA SER A 282 -9.57 -7.44 17.85
C SER A 282 -8.44 -8.43 18.18
N GLN A 283 -8.76 -9.69 18.51
CA GLN A 283 -7.76 -10.74 18.70
C GLN A 283 -7.01 -11.03 17.38
N LEU A 284 -7.74 -11.09 16.25
CA LEU A 284 -7.12 -11.23 14.93
C LEU A 284 -6.15 -10.07 14.63
N VAL A 285 -6.49 -8.83 15.03
CA VAL A 285 -5.61 -7.66 14.88
C VAL A 285 -4.27 -7.88 15.59
N GLY A 286 -4.27 -8.42 16.80
CA GLY A 286 -3.03 -8.72 17.53
C GLY A 286 -2.12 -9.66 16.75
N LEU A 287 -2.67 -10.76 16.21
CA LEU A 287 -1.94 -11.69 15.36
C LEU A 287 -1.44 -11.02 14.06
N GLN A 288 -2.29 -10.23 13.42
CA GLN A 288 -1.92 -9.50 12.20
C GLN A 288 -0.77 -8.52 12.45
N ILE A 289 -0.77 -7.78 13.57
CA ILE A 289 0.33 -6.86 13.94
C ILE A 289 1.63 -7.64 14.08
N PHE A 290 1.61 -8.76 14.78
CA PHE A 290 2.81 -9.59 14.98
C PHE A 290 3.38 -10.08 13.64
N VAL A 291 2.57 -10.75 12.83
CA VAL A 291 3.00 -11.29 11.52
C VAL A 291 3.47 -10.17 10.59
N THR A 292 2.73 -9.06 10.53
CA THR A 292 3.08 -7.92 9.67
C THR A 292 4.41 -7.29 10.09
N SER A 293 4.65 -7.13 11.39
CA SER A 293 5.90 -6.55 11.91
C SER A 293 7.10 -7.40 11.55
N MET A 294 6.97 -8.72 11.65
CA MET A 294 8.02 -9.67 11.25
C MET A 294 8.30 -9.57 9.73
N LEU A 295 7.24 -9.55 8.91
CA LEU A 295 7.39 -9.44 7.45
C LEU A 295 8.04 -8.12 7.03
N VAL A 296 7.57 -7.00 7.57
CA VAL A 296 8.12 -5.67 7.25
C VAL A 296 9.56 -5.55 7.72
N GLY A 297 9.84 -5.99 8.96
CA GLY A 297 11.20 -5.99 9.52
C GLY A 297 12.17 -6.84 8.69
N TYR A 298 11.75 -8.04 8.28
CA TYR A 298 12.53 -8.92 7.41
C TYR A 298 12.84 -8.25 6.07
N VAL A 299 11.82 -7.72 5.39
CA VAL A 299 11.99 -7.11 4.06
C VAL A 299 12.85 -5.85 4.13
N MET A 300 12.68 -5.01 5.17
CA MET A 300 13.54 -3.85 5.39
C MET A 300 15.00 -4.23 5.62
N LEU A 301 15.25 -5.25 6.45
CA LEU A 301 16.61 -5.75 6.71
C LEU A 301 17.26 -6.27 5.42
N MET A 302 16.50 -6.98 4.60
CA MET A 302 17.01 -7.53 3.34
C MET A 302 17.29 -6.43 2.30
N PHE A 303 16.46 -5.39 2.21
CA PHE A 303 16.77 -4.21 1.40
C PHE A 303 18.04 -3.49 1.90
N LEU A 304 18.18 -3.33 3.21
CA LEU A 304 19.39 -2.72 3.79
C LEU A 304 20.63 -3.54 3.43
N ARG A 305 20.59 -4.86 3.59
CA ARG A 305 21.69 -5.76 3.20
C ARG A 305 22.02 -5.65 1.71
N MET A 306 21.00 -5.58 0.86
CA MET A 306 21.17 -5.43 -0.59
C MET A 306 21.87 -4.10 -0.95
N LEU A 307 21.50 -2.99 -0.31
CA LEU A 307 22.08 -1.67 -0.56
C LEU A 307 23.50 -1.53 0.02
N LEU A 308 23.80 -2.24 1.13
CA LEU A 308 25.11 -2.21 1.77
C LEU A 308 26.11 -3.19 1.14
N LYS A 309 25.65 -4.22 0.43
CA LYS A 309 26.51 -5.21 -0.19
C LYS A 309 27.47 -4.53 -1.19
N LYS A 310 28.77 -4.54 -0.88
CA LYS A 310 29.82 -4.05 -1.82
C LYS A 310 29.74 -4.91 -3.08
N GLN A 311 29.55 -4.29 -4.24
CA GLN A 311 29.82 -4.97 -5.51
C GLN A 311 31.29 -5.41 -5.48
N LYS A 312 31.56 -6.73 -5.54
CA LYS A 312 32.85 -7.20 -5.96
C LYS A 312 33.08 -6.59 -7.35
N ARG A 313 34.09 -5.71 -7.46
CA ARG A 313 34.60 -5.25 -8.76
C ARG A 313 35.09 -6.52 -9.47
N GLY A 314 34.33 -7.00 -10.47
CA GLY A 314 34.87 -7.92 -11.47
C GLY A 314 35.68 -7.11 -12.47
#